data_ae3f27b8c0316f126e0c30bc45a46421
#
_entry.id   ae3f27b8c0316f126e0c30bc45a46421
#
_cell.length_a   1.000
_cell.length_b   1.000
_cell.length_c   1.000
_cell.angle_alpha   90.00
_cell.angle_beta   90.00
_cell.angle_gamma   90.00
#
_symmetry.space_group_name_H-M   'P 1'
#
loop_
_entity.id
_entity.type
_entity.pdbx_description
1 polymer ?
#
loop_
_entity_poly.entity_id
_entity_poly.type
_entity_poly.pdbx_seq_one_letter_code
_entity_poly.pdbx_strand_id
1 'polypeptide(L)'
;MGGYLLDTNIVSELRKQRPHGGVVAWLESVADADLYLSAVTLGEIQAGIELTREQDPIKASEIESWLEMVADAYNVLPMDAATFRAWARLMHRKSDTLYEDAMIGATANVHGLTVVTRNLADFRALGLRVFNPFDAV
;
A
#
# COMPACT_ATOMS: atom_id res chain seq x y z
N MET A 1 5.81 0.86 -19.29
CA MET A 1 5.56 -0.15 -18.67
C MET A 1 5.83 -0.08 -17.28
N GLY A 2 5.63 -0.42 -16.50
CA GLY A 2 5.77 -0.35 -15.11
C GLY A 2 4.49 -0.67 -14.45
N GLY A 3 4.56 -1.26 -13.33
CA GLY A 3 3.41 -1.52 -12.51
C GLY A 3 3.21 -0.44 -11.50
N TYR A 4 2.22 -0.68 -10.65
CA TYR A 4 1.80 0.24 -9.61
C TYR A 4 1.81 -0.47 -8.27
N LEU A 5 2.38 0.18 -7.27
CA LEU A 5 2.36 -0.30 -5.89
C LEU A 5 1.30 0.49 -5.13
N LEU A 6 0.27 -0.20 -4.66
CA LEU A 6 -0.84 0.43 -3.95
C LEU A 6 -0.45 0.67 -2.49
N ASP A 7 -0.49 1.94 -2.06
CA ASP A 7 -0.28 2.26 -0.65
C ASP A 7 -1.46 1.78 0.19
N THR A 8 -1.25 1.65 1.48
CA THR A 8 -2.24 1.12 2.42
C THR A 8 -3.56 1.89 2.35
N ASN A 9 -3.52 3.22 2.19
CA ASN A 9 -4.75 4.02 2.11
C ASN A 9 -5.61 3.71 0.89
N ILE A 10 -4.99 3.28 -0.22
CA ILE A 10 -5.73 2.85 -1.41
C ILE A 10 -6.41 1.50 -1.14
N VAL A 11 -5.66 0.56 -0.56
CA VAL A 11 -6.19 -0.77 -0.23
C VAL A 11 -7.34 -0.66 0.76
N SER A 12 -7.18 0.15 1.80
CA SER A 12 -8.22 0.37 2.81
C SER A 12 -9.48 1.02 2.23
N GLU A 13 -9.32 1.86 1.21
CA GLU A 13 -10.47 2.47 0.53
C GLU A 13 -11.38 1.40 -0.09
N LEU A 14 -10.78 0.32 -0.61
CA LEU A 14 -11.54 -0.76 -1.26
C LEU A 14 -12.44 -1.53 -0.30
N ARG A 15 -12.18 -1.47 1.01
CA ARG A 15 -12.99 -2.15 2.01
C ARG A 15 -14.27 -1.40 2.36
N LYS A 16 -14.36 -0.13 2.02
CA LYS A 16 -15.56 0.67 2.30
C LYS A 16 -16.75 0.18 1.49
N GLN A 17 -17.95 0.33 2.04
CA GLN A 17 -19.17 -0.02 1.31
C GLN A 17 -19.31 0.78 0.02
N ARG A 18 -18.89 2.04 0.04
CA ARG A 18 -18.91 2.91 -1.13
C ARG A 18 -17.53 3.49 -1.36
N PRO A 19 -16.63 2.72 -1.98
CA PRO A 19 -15.30 3.22 -2.29
C PRO A 19 -15.36 4.43 -3.19
N HIS A 20 -14.35 5.28 -3.10
CA HIS A 20 -14.24 6.48 -3.92
C HIS A 20 -14.28 6.10 -5.42
N GLY A 21 -15.18 6.73 -6.18
CA GLY A 21 -15.40 6.40 -7.59
C GLY A 21 -14.16 6.52 -8.46
N GLY A 22 -13.33 7.53 -8.23
CA GLY A 22 -12.09 7.71 -8.97
C GLY A 22 -11.09 6.59 -8.73
N VAL A 23 -11.02 6.09 -7.50
CA VAL A 23 -10.14 4.97 -7.16
C VAL A 23 -10.61 3.69 -7.86
N VAL A 24 -11.90 3.40 -7.78
CA VAL A 24 -12.48 2.21 -8.42
C VAL A 24 -12.29 2.26 -9.93
N ALA A 25 -12.62 3.41 -10.55
CA ALA A 25 -12.49 3.56 -12.00
C ALA A 25 -11.05 3.40 -12.46
N TRP A 26 -10.10 3.97 -11.72
CA TRP A 26 -8.69 3.83 -12.05
C TRP A 26 -8.23 2.37 -11.96
N LEU A 27 -8.59 1.67 -10.87
CA LEU A 27 -8.22 0.27 -10.68
C LEU A 27 -8.77 -0.62 -11.78
N GLU A 28 -10.01 -0.35 -12.21
CA GLU A 28 -10.62 -1.12 -13.31
C GLU A 28 -9.92 -0.87 -14.65
N SER A 29 -9.25 0.27 -14.79
CA SER A 29 -8.53 0.62 -16.02
C SER A 29 -7.14 0.00 -16.11
N VAL A 30 -6.63 -0.60 -15.04
CA VAL A 30 -5.27 -1.15 -14.98
C VAL A 30 -5.34 -2.68 -14.97
N ALA A 31 -4.46 -3.32 -15.72
CA ALA A 31 -4.38 -4.78 -15.75
C ALA A 31 -3.96 -5.31 -14.37
N ASP A 32 -4.59 -6.39 -13.90
CA ASP A 32 -4.29 -7.00 -12.61
C ASP A 32 -2.80 -7.35 -12.46
N ALA A 33 -2.17 -7.77 -13.53
CA ALA A 33 -0.74 -8.12 -13.52
C ALA A 33 0.17 -6.94 -13.19
N ASP A 34 -0.33 -5.71 -13.33
CA ASP A 34 0.43 -4.49 -13.07
C ASP A 34 0.15 -3.90 -11.67
N LEU A 35 -0.66 -4.58 -10.86
CA LEU A 35 -1.02 -4.12 -9.51
C LEU A 35 -0.28 -4.94 -8.47
N TYR A 36 0.41 -4.25 -7.58
CA TYR A 36 1.26 -4.84 -6.54
C TYR A 36 0.95 -4.27 -5.17
N LEU A 37 1.19 -5.06 -4.14
CA LEU A 37 1.14 -4.63 -2.75
C LEU A 37 2.48 -4.92 -2.09
N SER A 38 2.85 -4.09 -1.11
CA SER A 38 3.96 -4.41 -0.22
C SER A 38 3.46 -5.31 0.92
N ALA A 39 4.28 -6.26 1.35
CA ALA A 39 4.00 -7.03 2.56
C ALA A 39 3.80 -6.13 3.78
N VAL A 40 4.40 -4.95 3.79
CA VAL A 40 4.22 -3.93 4.84
C VAL A 40 2.75 -3.52 4.95
N THR A 41 2.08 -3.34 3.83
CA THR A 41 0.65 -2.98 3.81
C THR A 41 -0.20 -4.05 4.49
N LEU A 42 0.09 -5.33 4.22
CA LEU A 42 -0.63 -6.42 4.88
C LEU A 42 -0.38 -6.40 6.40
N GLY A 43 0.85 -6.11 6.81
CA GLY A 43 1.20 -6.00 8.23
C GLY A 43 0.49 -4.84 8.92
N GLU A 44 0.41 -3.68 8.26
CA GLU A 44 -0.30 -2.52 8.82
C GLU A 44 -1.79 -2.81 9.02
N ILE A 45 -2.41 -3.44 8.03
CA ILE A 45 -3.83 -3.78 8.10
C ILE A 45 -4.05 -4.84 9.19
N GLN A 46 -3.16 -5.85 9.27
CA GLN A 46 -3.27 -6.88 10.30
C GLN A 46 -3.16 -6.28 11.71
N ALA A 47 -2.26 -5.32 11.90
CA ALA A 47 -2.14 -4.63 13.18
C ALA A 47 -3.46 -3.95 13.57
N GLY A 48 -4.12 -3.30 12.61
CA GLY A 48 -5.44 -2.71 12.83
C GLY A 48 -6.51 -3.76 13.15
N ILE A 49 -6.44 -4.93 12.53
CA ILE A 49 -7.36 -6.04 12.81
C ILE A 49 -7.22 -6.49 14.27
N GLU A 50 -5.98 -6.61 14.77
CA GLU A 50 -5.76 -7.04 16.16
C GLU A 50 -6.29 -6.03 17.16
N LEU A 51 -6.17 -4.73 16.89
CA LEU A 51 -6.77 -3.70 17.72
C LEU A 51 -8.29 -3.79 17.70
N THR A 52 -8.89 -4.02 16.54
CA THR A 52 -10.34 -4.21 16.41
C THR A 52 -10.79 -5.46 17.19
N ARG A 53 -9.99 -6.52 17.16
CA ARG A 53 -10.32 -7.79 17.81
C ARG A 53 -10.50 -7.64 19.31
N GLU A 54 -9.79 -6.70 19.92
CA GLU A 54 -9.92 -6.44 21.36
C GLU A 54 -11.32 -5.97 21.75
N GLN A 55 -12.02 -5.28 20.83
CA GLN A 55 -13.33 -4.70 21.09
C GLN A 55 -14.46 -5.38 20.33
N ASP A 56 -14.20 -5.89 19.15
CA ASP A 56 -15.20 -6.50 18.28
C ASP A 56 -14.59 -7.66 17.49
N PRO A 57 -14.53 -8.86 18.10
CA PRO A 57 -13.93 -10.04 17.44
C PRO A 57 -14.60 -10.44 16.14
N ILE A 58 -15.90 -10.23 16.02
CA ILE A 58 -16.66 -10.59 14.81
C ILE A 58 -16.24 -9.69 13.66
N LYS A 59 -16.19 -8.38 13.91
CA LYS A 59 -15.76 -7.43 12.90
C LYS A 59 -14.31 -7.67 12.49
N ALA A 60 -13.43 -7.97 13.46
CA ALA A 60 -12.03 -8.29 13.18
C ALA A 60 -11.92 -9.49 12.24
N SER A 61 -12.71 -10.54 12.45
CA SER A 61 -12.70 -11.72 11.59
C SER A 61 -13.20 -11.41 10.20
N GLU A 62 -14.17 -10.52 10.05
CA GLU A 62 -14.64 -10.08 8.73
C GLU A 62 -13.55 -9.34 7.96
N ILE A 63 -12.86 -8.43 8.64
CA ILE A 63 -11.76 -7.68 8.01
C ILE A 63 -10.62 -8.62 7.65
N GLU A 64 -10.31 -9.59 8.51
CA GLU A 64 -9.25 -10.56 8.25
C GLU A 64 -9.54 -11.42 7.04
N SER A 65 -10.79 -11.88 6.90
CA SER A 65 -11.21 -12.64 5.71
C SER A 65 -11.06 -11.81 4.44
N TRP A 66 -11.43 -10.53 4.50
CA TRP A 66 -11.23 -9.62 3.38
C TRP A 66 -9.74 -9.45 3.06
N LEU A 67 -8.90 -9.32 4.07
CA LEU A 67 -7.45 -9.17 3.88
C LEU A 67 -6.85 -10.40 3.20
N GLU A 68 -7.30 -11.60 3.59
CA GLU A 68 -6.84 -12.84 2.95
C GLU A 68 -7.20 -12.87 1.47
N MET A 69 -8.39 -12.41 1.12
CA MET A 69 -8.80 -12.30 -0.29
C MET A 69 -7.90 -11.32 -1.05
N VAL A 70 -7.58 -10.19 -0.44
CA VAL A 70 -6.70 -9.19 -1.05
C VAL A 70 -5.30 -9.76 -1.27
N ALA A 71 -4.76 -10.46 -0.28
CA ALA A 71 -3.44 -11.07 -0.37
C ALA A 71 -3.35 -12.10 -1.50
N ASP A 72 -4.45 -12.80 -1.77
CA ASP A 72 -4.51 -13.77 -2.87
C ASP A 72 -4.72 -13.12 -4.23
N ALA A 73 -5.43 -11.99 -4.27
CA ALA A 73 -5.82 -11.35 -5.53
C ALA A 73 -4.72 -10.48 -6.15
N TYR A 74 -3.84 -9.92 -5.32
CA TYR A 74 -2.80 -9.01 -5.79
C TYR A 74 -1.41 -9.64 -5.69
N ASN A 75 -0.47 -9.09 -6.46
CA ASN A 75 0.94 -9.50 -6.37
C ASN A 75 1.56 -8.86 -5.13
N VAL A 76 1.91 -9.66 -4.13
CA VAL A 76 2.49 -9.16 -2.87
C VAL A 76 4.01 -9.27 -2.93
N LEU A 77 4.69 -8.16 -2.70
CA LEU A 77 6.15 -8.07 -2.72
C LEU A 77 6.70 -8.06 -1.30
N PRO A 78 7.69 -8.91 -0.99
CA PRO A 78 8.26 -8.98 0.35
C PRO A 78 9.23 -7.84 0.64
N MET A 79 9.51 -7.64 1.92
CA MET A 79 10.64 -6.81 2.36
C MET A 79 11.87 -7.71 2.48
N ASP A 80 12.49 -8.00 1.36
CA ASP A 80 13.71 -8.83 1.33
C ASP A 80 14.97 -7.99 1.65
N ALA A 81 16.14 -8.62 1.59
CA ALA A 81 17.40 -7.95 1.94
C ALA A 81 17.67 -6.72 1.07
N ALA A 82 17.45 -6.84 -0.24
CA ALA A 82 17.66 -5.72 -1.16
C ALA A 82 16.72 -4.56 -0.84
N THR A 83 15.48 -4.86 -0.51
CA THR A 83 14.47 -3.85 -0.19
C THR A 83 14.78 -3.15 1.14
N PHE A 84 15.22 -3.89 2.16
CA PHE A 84 15.64 -3.27 3.42
C PHE A 84 16.87 -2.38 3.25
N ARG A 85 17.81 -2.77 2.41
CA ARG A 85 18.97 -1.92 2.13
C ARG A 85 18.55 -0.63 1.40
N ALA A 86 17.62 -0.73 0.46
CA ALA A 86 17.05 0.44 -0.20
C ALA A 86 16.30 1.33 0.79
N TRP A 87 15.54 0.72 1.71
CA TRP A 87 14.84 1.44 2.78
C TRP A 87 15.82 2.24 3.65
N ALA A 88 16.93 1.62 4.04
CA ALA A 88 17.94 2.30 4.87
C ALA A 88 18.53 3.51 4.15
N ARG A 89 18.74 3.42 2.82
CA ARG A 89 19.22 4.55 2.03
C ARG A 89 18.19 5.67 1.96
N LEU A 90 16.91 5.33 1.77
CA LEU A 90 15.83 6.33 1.74
C LEU A 90 15.66 7.01 3.10
N MET A 91 15.84 6.26 4.19
CA MET A 91 15.66 6.80 5.54
C MET A 91 16.83 7.66 6.02
N HIS A 92 17.95 7.64 5.30
CA HIS A 92 19.13 8.38 5.73
C HIS A 92 18.80 9.88 5.90
N ARG A 93 18.92 10.37 7.12
CA ARG A 93 18.59 11.76 7.51
C ARG A 93 17.12 12.14 7.31
N LYS A 94 16.22 11.16 7.36
CA LYS A 94 14.77 11.40 7.33
C LYS A 94 14.19 11.18 8.72
N SER A 95 13.02 11.76 8.94
CA SER A 95 12.26 11.58 10.18
C SER A 95 11.73 10.15 10.34
N ASP A 96 11.71 9.65 11.58
CA ASP A 96 11.13 8.33 11.88
C ASP A 96 9.65 8.24 11.51
N THR A 97 8.96 9.37 11.36
CA THR A 97 7.57 9.37 10.91
C THR A 97 7.39 8.80 9.50
N LEU A 98 8.48 8.68 8.73
CA LEU A 98 8.45 8.14 7.37
C LEU A 98 8.82 6.67 7.29
N TYR A 99 9.00 5.98 8.43
CA TYR A 99 9.45 4.59 8.46
C TYR A 99 8.66 3.68 7.53
N GLU A 100 7.34 3.65 7.70
CA GLU A 100 6.48 2.75 6.93
C GLU A 100 6.34 3.20 5.48
N ASP A 101 6.21 4.50 5.25
CA ASP A 101 6.15 5.05 3.88
C ASP A 101 7.46 4.75 3.14
N ALA A 102 8.59 4.83 3.82
CA ALA A 102 9.88 4.52 3.21
C ALA A 102 10.02 3.03 2.90
N MET A 103 9.41 2.13 3.69
CA MET A 103 9.39 0.70 3.38
C MET A 103 8.60 0.43 2.09
N ILE A 104 7.43 1.03 1.97
CA ILE A 104 6.60 0.93 0.77
C ILE A 104 7.35 1.55 -0.41
N GLY A 105 7.93 2.73 -0.19
CA GLY A 105 8.72 3.42 -1.20
C GLY A 105 9.93 2.65 -1.67
N ALA A 106 10.64 1.99 -0.76
CA ALA A 106 11.79 1.14 -1.10
C ALA A 106 11.37 -0.04 -1.98
N THR A 107 10.22 -0.64 -1.67
CA THR A 107 9.66 -1.71 -2.49
C THR A 107 9.40 -1.22 -3.91
N ALA A 108 8.77 -0.05 -4.04
CA ALA A 108 8.50 0.55 -5.35
C ALA A 108 9.81 0.85 -6.10
N ASN A 109 10.80 1.37 -5.40
CA ASN A 109 12.08 1.75 -6.00
C ASN A 109 12.83 0.52 -6.53
N VAL A 110 12.89 -0.55 -5.74
CA VAL A 110 13.59 -1.78 -6.14
C VAL A 110 12.94 -2.43 -7.37
N HIS A 111 11.62 -2.37 -7.46
CA HIS A 111 10.86 -3.01 -8.53
C HIS A 111 10.45 -2.07 -9.67
N GLY A 112 10.87 -0.80 -9.62
CA GLY A 112 10.56 0.16 -10.69
C GLY A 112 9.09 0.52 -10.78
N LEU A 113 8.37 0.57 -9.65
CA LEU A 113 6.93 0.81 -9.62
C LEU A 113 6.60 2.26 -9.27
N THR A 114 5.43 2.70 -9.70
CA THR A 114 4.84 3.98 -9.28
C THR A 114 4.00 3.73 -8.03
N VAL A 115 4.19 4.55 -6.99
CA VAL A 115 3.39 4.45 -5.77
C VAL A 115 2.04 5.12 -6.00
N VAL A 116 0.97 4.39 -5.75
CA VAL A 116 -0.40 4.89 -5.86
C VAL A 116 -0.87 5.21 -4.45
N THR A 117 -1.09 6.48 -4.16
CA THR A 117 -1.32 6.94 -2.79
C THR A 117 -2.10 8.23 -2.77
N ARG A 118 -2.83 8.46 -1.68
CA ARG A 118 -3.40 9.77 -1.37
C ARG A 118 -2.33 10.70 -0.78
N ASN A 119 -1.28 10.15 -0.20
CA ASN A 119 -0.25 10.90 0.52
C ASN A 119 0.93 11.23 -0.39
N LEU A 120 0.71 12.13 -1.34
CA LEU A 120 1.71 12.48 -2.34
C LEU A 120 2.97 13.11 -1.75
N ALA A 121 2.81 13.98 -0.75
CA ALA A 121 3.92 14.77 -0.22
C ALA A 121 5.02 13.91 0.38
N ASP A 122 4.67 12.91 1.20
CA ASP A 122 5.65 12.08 1.87
C ASP A 122 6.44 11.23 0.87
N PHE A 123 5.78 10.67 -0.13
CA PHE A 123 6.46 9.86 -1.13
C PHE A 123 7.29 10.70 -2.10
N ARG A 124 6.83 11.92 -2.43
CA ARG A 124 7.65 12.85 -3.23
C ARG A 124 8.90 13.26 -2.49
N ALA A 125 8.81 13.45 -1.17
CA ALA A 125 9.97 13.76 -0.34
C ALA A 125 11.02 12.65 -0.37
N LEU A 126 10.61 11.42 -0.67
CA LEU A 126 11.49 10.27 -0.82
C LEU A 126 12.00 10.10 -2.27
N GLY A 127 11.63 11.01 -3.17
CA GLY A 127 12.10 10.98 -4.55
C GLY A 127 11.43 9.95 -5.44
N LEU A 128 10.21 9.52 -5.09
CA LEU A 128 9.51 8.45 -5.79
C LEU A 128 8.49 8.99 -6.77
N ARG A 129 8.17 8.19 -7.79
CA ARG A 129 7.06 8.47 -8.70
C ARG A 129 5.76 8.14 -7.97
N VAL A 130 4.80 9.05 -8.04
CA VAL A 130 3.56 8.94 -7.30
C VAL A 130 2.36 9.26 -8.18
N PHE A 131 1.20 8.68 -7.83
CA PHE A 131 -0.06 8.93 -8.50
C PHE A 131 -1.19 8.86 -7.47
N ASN A 132 -2.11 9.83 -7.51
CA ASN A 132 -3.26 9.88 -6.62
C ASN A 132 -4.56 9.69 -7.40
N PRO A 133 -5.18 8.49 -7.36
CA PRO A 133 -6.42 8.23 -8.09
C PRO A 133 -7.65 8.94 -7.49
N PHE A 134 -7.55 9.47 -6.26
CA PHE A 134 -8.62 10.28 -5.68
C PHE A 134 -8.80 11.58 -6.44
N ASP A 135 -7.75 12.10 -7.06
CA ASP A 135 -7.81 13.34 -7.84
C ASP A 135 -8.06 13.06 -9.33
N ALA A 136 -8.02 11.82 -9.76
CA ALA A 136 -8.24 11.44 -11.14
C ALA A 136 -9.74 11.28 -11.38
N VAL A 137 -10.34 12.20 -12.05
CA VAL A 137 -11.79 12.19 -12.30
C VAL A 137 -12.06 12.22 -13.79
#